data_6fa2c91ab60f3b48d378b8024d2f0476
#
_entry.id   6fa2c91ab60f3b48d378b8024d2f0476
#
_cell.length_a   1.000
_cell.length_b   1.000
_cell.length_c   1.000
_cell.angle_alpha   90.00
_cell.angle_beta   90.00
_cell.angle_gamma   90.00
#
_symmetry.space_group_name_H-M   'P 1'
#
loop_
_entity.id
_entity.type
_entity.pdbx_description
1 polymer ?
#
loop_
_entity_poly.entity_id
_entity_poly.type
_entity_poly.pdbx_seq_one_letter_code
_entity_poly.pdbx_strand_id
1 'polypeptide(L)'
;MVFHLDKCIGCHTCSLACKNLWTDRPGTEYMWWNNVETKPGTGYPTLYEDQEQYDGGWVLEDGKLRLKLGSKKSELINIFYNPRLPTLDDYYHPFTYRYSDLVDAPLGDDQPVARPISMVTGDDMEIEAGPNWDDSMSGSGIYAANDPNLKTLTEEERRRFFELQQLVYFYLPRMCNHCLNPSCVAACPSGAIYKRGEDGIVLVSQDKCQGWRMCVSGCPYKKVYFNWNSGKAEKCILCYPRMEMGEPPACMHSCVGKIRYLGVVLYDADRIEETASKPDSELVEAQRDMLLNPFDPEVIREALKCGIDLKIVESAQKSPIYKYVKQWRMALPLHPEWRTLPMLFYVPPLLPVTATLTQEGCYEMETDFFSSLESARLPIRYMASLFSAGDEAEVVAVYRKLLAVRIFKRAETVGDISMETARHALEEAQLTPEQVEAIYYMTALAGADERMVVPPFLREQAIELGVDTQDFQEQRGVGTLYWPTRGL
;
A
#
# COMPACT_ATOMS: atom_id res chain seq x y z
N MET A 1 0.29 5.21 7.23
CA MET A 1 1.61 4.62 6.90
C MET A 1 2.20 5.28 5.66
N VAL A 2 3.54 5.22 5.49
CA VAL A 2 4.22 5.59 4.24
C VAL A 2 5.12 4.44 3.80
N PHE A 3 5.16 4.17 2.51
CA PHE A 3 6.07 3.20 1.88
C PHE A 3 7.01 3.94 0.92
N HIS A 4 8.30 3.83 1.14
CA HIS A 4 9.31 4.42 0.26
C HIS A 4 9.70 3.41 -0.82
N LEU A 5 9.11 3.53 -2.01
CA LEU A 5 9.22 2.51 -3.06
C LEU A 5 10.63 2.35 -3.62
N ASP A 6 11.41 3.42 -3.65
CA ASP A 6 12.79 3.40 -4.12
C ASP A 6 13.70 2.40 -3.36
N LYS A 7 13.31 2.06 -2.14
CA LYS A 7 14.04 1.12 -1.29
C LYS A 7 13.50 -0.31 -1.37
N CYS A 8 12.40 -0.55 -2.09
CA CYS A 8 11.81 -1.87 -2.20
C CYS A 8 12.56 -2.72 -3.22
N ILE A 9 13.06 -3.86 -2.77
CA ILE A 9 13.83 -4.81 -3.59
C ILE A 9 13.01 -6.03 -4.03
N GLY A 10 11.69 -6.05 -3.79
CA GLY A 10 10.82 -7.17 -4.16
C GLY A 10 11.10 -8.48 -3.43
N CYS A 11 11.71 -8.47 -2.26
CA CYS A 11 12.12 -9.70 -1.55
C CYS A 11 10.98 -10.51 -0.92
N HIS A 12 9.74 -10.05 -0.94
CA HIS A 12 8.52 -10.68 -0.42
C HIS A 12 8.54 -11.09 1.07
N THR A 13 9.61 -10.83 1.81
CA THR A 13 9.70 -11.17 3.24
C THR A 13 8.53 -10.61 4.04
N CYS A 14 8.08 -9.40 3.71
CA CYS A 14 6.92 -8.77 4.35
C CYS A 14 5.60 -9.49 4.02
N SER A 15 5.47 -10.08 2.84
CA SER A 15 4.29 -10.85 2.43
C SER A 15 4.24 -12.17 3.17
N LEU A 16 5.37 -12.89 3.21
CA LEU A 16 5.49 -14.16 3.93
C LEU A 16 5.29 -14.01 5.43
N ALA A 17 5.89 -12.99 6.06
CA ALA A 17 5.70 -12.74 7.49
C ALA A 17 4.23 -12.44 7.84
N CYS A 18 3.53 -11.69 6.99
CA CYS A 18 2.11 -11.44 7.16
C CYS A 18 1.29 -12.72 6.94
N LYS A 19 1.62 -13.50 5.92
CA LYS A 19 0.98 -14.77 5.58
C LYS A 19 1.05 -15.76 6.75
N ASN A 20 2.24 -16.02 7.22
CA ASN A 20 2.49 -16.99 8.29
C ASN A 20 1.81 -16.59 9.61
N LEU A 21 1.71 -15.28 9.89
CA LEU A 21 1.10 -14.81 11.13
C LEU A 21 -0.43 -14.82 11.08
N TRP A 22 -1.03 -14.44 9.95
CA TRP A 22 -2.46 -14.12 9.90
C TRP A 22 -3.29 -15.00 8.97
N THR A 23 -2.73 -15.48 7.87
CA THR A 23 -3.49 -16.16 6.81
C THR A 23 -2.95 -17.55 6.48
N ASP A 24 -2.20 -18.16 7.38
CA ASP A 24 -1.77 -19.55 7.29
C ASP A 24 -2.74 -20.44 8.07
N ARG A 25 -3.95 -20.62 7.52
CA ARG A 25 -5.03 -21.40 8.13
C ARG A 25 -6.10 -21.77 7.08
N PRO A 26 -6.93 -22.82 7.33
CA PRO A 26 -7.93 -23.28 6.39
C PRO A 26 -8.90 -22.19 5.92
N GLY A 27 -9.10 -22.10 4.61
CA GLY A 27 -9.99 -21.13 3.94
C GLY A 27 -9.37 -19.78 3.67
N THR A 28 -8.11 -19.56 4.07
CA THR A 28 -7.40 -18.29 3.85
C THR A 28 -6.14 -18.46 3.00
N GLU A 29 -5.92 -19.63 2.43
CA GLU A 29 -4.71 -19.99 1.70
C GLU A 29 -4.42 -19.03 0.54
N TYR A 30 -5.46 -18.59 -0.19
CA TYR A 30 -5.35 -17.64 -1.30
C TYR A 30 -5.23 -16.19 -0.86
N MET A 31 -5.44 -15.87 0.43
CA MET A 31 -5.43 -14.49 0.92
C MET A 31 -4.01 -13.98 1.12
N TRP A 32 -3.73 -12.83 0.55
CA TRP A 32 -2.52 -12.07 0.80
C TRP A 32 -2.88 -10.67 1.33
N TRP A 33 -2.98 -10.52 2.64
CA TRP A 33 -3.28 -9.23 3.27
C TRP A 33 -2.21 -8.19 2.96
N ASN A 34 -0.98 -8.62 2.83
CA ASN A 34 0.12 -7.83 2.27
C ASN A 34 0.76 -8.63 1.15
N ASN A 35 0.90 -8.03 -0.02
CA ASN A 35 1.62 -8.57 -1.17
C ASN A 35 2.54 -7.52 -1.76
N VAL A 36 3.43 -7.91 -2.64
CA VAL A 36 4.30 -7.02 -3.41
C VAL A 36 4.07 -7.34 -4.87
N GLU A 37 3.75 -6.33 -5.65
CA GLU A 37 3.50 -6.43 -7.08
C GLU A 37 4.66 -5.84 -7.87
N THR A 38 4.90 -6.37 -9.05
CA THR A 38 5.76 -5.72 -10.04
C THR A 38 4.95 -4.69 -10.82
N LYS A 39 5.56 -3.57 -11.17
CA LYS A 39 4.96 -2.58 -12.06
C LYS A 39 5.90 -2.32 -13.25
N PRO A 40 5.36 -2.39 -14.49
CA PRO A 40 3.96 -2.68 -14.85
C PRO A 40 3.56 -4.12 -14.57
N GLY A 41 2.28 -4.34 -14.33
CA GLY A 41 1.73 -5.67 -14.04
C GLY A 41 0.22 -5.64 -13.75
N THR A 42 -0.40 -6.80 -13.76
CA THR A 42 -1.86 -6.93 -13.58
C THR A 42 -2.31 -6.84 -12.12
N GLY A 43 -1.39 -7.01 -11.17
CA GLY A 43 -1.71 -6.94 -9.74
C GLY A 43 -2.42 -8.18 -9.18
N TYR A 44 -2.88 -8.07 -7.91
CA TYR A 44 -3.53 -9.14 -7.17
C TYR A 44 -4.76 -8.65 -6.40
N PRO A 45 -5.99 -9.12 -6.69
CA PRO A 45 -6.35 -10.04 -7.78
C PRO A 45 -6.05 -9.47 -9.17
N THR A 46 -5.96 -10.34 -10.15
CA THR A 46 -5.62 -9.99 -11.53
C THR A 46 -6.54 -8.88 -12.05
N LEU A 47 -5.94 -7.82 -12.63
CA LEU A 47 -6.64 -6.64 -13.17
C LEU A 47 -7.49 -5.87 -12.16
N TYR A 48 -7.16 -5.89 -10.85
CA TYR A 48 -7.96 -5.21 -9.83
C TYR A 48 -8.11 -3.69 -10.08
N GLU A 49 -7.17 -3.08 -10.80
CA GLU A 49 -7.20 -1.66 -11.16
C GLU A 49 -8.17 -1.37 -12.33
N ASP A 50 -8.64 -2.39 -13.04
CA ASP A 50 -9.63 -2.22 -14.09
C ASP A 50 -11.03 -1.99 -13.49
N GLN A 51 -11.44 -0.72 -13.45
CA GLN A 51 -12.72 -0.30 -12.90
C GLN A 51 -13.91 -0.57 -13.84
N GLU A 52 -13.68 -1.08 -15.03
CA GLU A 52 -14.74 -1.60 -15.91
C GLU A 52 -15.10 -3.04 -15.52
N GLN A 53 -14.10 -3.82 -15.14
CA GLN A 53 -14.26 -5.19 -14.65
C GLN A 53 -14.68 -5.22 -13.17
N TYR A 54 -14.00 -4.46 -12.32
CA TYR A 54 -14.22 -4.45 -10.87
C TYR A 54 -14.61 -3.07 -10.38
N ASP A 55 -15.86 -2.89 -10.03
CA ASP A 55 -16.31 -1.68 -9.34
C ASP A 55 -15.69 -1.55 -7.95
N GLY A 56 -15.84 -0.38 -7.38
CA GLY A 56 -15.47 -0.07 -6.00
C GLY A 56 -15.13 1.39 -5.82
N GLY A 57 -15.03 1.81 -4.56
CA GLY A 57 -14.79 3.21 -4.26
C GLY A 57 -16.03 4.07 -4.41
N TRP A 58 -15.82 5.35 -4.59
CA TRP A 58 -16.84 6.37 -4.75
C TRP A 58 -16.72 7.05 -6.10
N VAL A 59 -17.83 7.54 -6.59
CA VAL A 59 -17.91 8.38 -7.79
C VAL A 59 -18.61 9.68 -7.42
N LEU A 60 -18.18 10.78 -8.03
CA LEU A 60 -18.83 12.08 -7.90
C LEU A 60 -19.82 12.27 -9.04
N GLU A 61 -21.12 12.22 -8.74
CA GLU A 61 -22.21 12.45 -9.69
C GLU A 61 -23.07 13.62 -9.21
N ASP A 62 -23.24 14.62 -10.05
CA ASP A 62 -24.00 15.82 -9.74
C ASP A 62 -23.58 16.50 -8.41
N GLY A 63 -22.26 16.51 -8.13
CA GLY A 63 -21.68 17.09 -6.92
C GLY A 63 -21.94 16.26 -5.65
N LYS A 64 -22.42 15.02 -5.76
CA LYS A 64 -22.65 14.12 -4.62
C LYS A 64 -21.82 12.85 -4.76
N LEU A 65 -21.26 12.44 -3.65
CA LEU A 65 -20.57 11.15 -3.57
C LEU A 65 -21.58 10.00 -3.60
N ARG A 66 -21.38 9.09 -4.55
CA ARG A 66 -22.14 7.84 -4.63
C ARG A 66 -21.20 6.65 -4.58
N LEU A 67 -21.64 5.63 -3.86
CA LEU A 67 -20.91 4.37 -3.82
C LEU A 67 -21.00 3.67 -5.18
N LYS A 68 -19.87 3.26 -5.74
CA LYS A 68 -19.78 2.63 -7.07
C LYS A 68 -20.15 1.14 -7.01
N LEU A 69 -21.36 0.83 -6.52
CA LEU A 69 -21.91 -0.54 -6.43
C LEU A 69 -23.25 -0.69 -7.15
N GLY A 70 -23.70 0.38 -7.81
CA GLY A 70 -25.00 0.42 -8.49
C GLY A 70 -26.15 0.95 -7.62
N SER A 71 -27.40 0.71 -8.06
CA SER A 71 -28.60 1.16 -7.35
C SER A 71 -28.91 0.28 -6.13
N LYS A 72 -29.73 0.79 -5.19
CA LYS A 72 -30.23 0.00 -4.04
C LYS A 72 -30.90 -1.33 -4.44
N LYS A 73 -31.50 -1.40 -5.62
CA LYS A 73 -32.08 -2.64 -6.16
C LYS A 73 -31.01 -3.61 -6.62
N SER A 74 -29.96 -3.11 -7.27
CA SER A 74 -28.81 -3.94 -7.66
C SER A 74 -28.00 -4.40 -6.45
N GLU A 75 -27.91 -3.62 -5.39
CA GLU A 75 -27.28 -4.03 -4.12
C GLU A 75 -27.98 -5.26 -3.52
N LEU A 76 -29.32 -5.28 -3.50
CA LEU A 76 -30.09 -6.45 -3.06
C LEU A 76 -29.85 -7.69 -3.92
N ILE A 77 -29.77 -7.53 -5.23
CA ILE A 77 -29.47 -8.62 -6.17
C ILE A 77 -28.05 -9.12 -5.97
N ASN A 78 -27.10 -8.20 -5.74
CA ASN A 78 -25.69 -8.51 -5.54
C ASN A 78 -25.41 -9.34 -4.26
N ILE A 79 -26.34 -9.40 -3.31
CA ILE A 79 -26.25 -10.34 -2.17
C ILE A 79 -26.31 -11.79 -2.66
N PHE A 80 -27.10 -12.07 -3.69
CA PHE A 80 -27.30 -13.42 -4.22
C PHE A 80 -26.38 -13.73 -5.38
N TYR A 81 -26.16 -12.77 -6.26
CA TYR A 81 -25.30 -12.90 -7.43
C TYR A 81 -24.60 -11.58 -7.73
N ASN A 82 -23.26 -11.56 -7.63
CA ASN A 82 -22.45 -10.39 -7.93
C ASN A 82 -21.33 -10.76 -8.92
N PRO A 83 -21.52 -10.43 -10.22
CA PRO A 83 -20.55 -10.78 -11.27
C PRO A 83 -19.26 -9.98 -11.19
N ARG A 84 -19.18 -8.94 -10.34
CA ARG A 84 -18.01 -8.07 -10.16
C ARG A 84 -17.13 -8.48 -8.98
N LEU A 85 -17.45 -9.61 -8.33
CA LEU A 85 -16.57 -10.21 -7.33
C LEU A 85 -15.42 -10.91 -8.03
N PRO A 86 -14.18 -10.73 -7.55
CA PRO A 86 -13.09 -11.58 -7.99
C PRO A 86 -13.40 -13.04 -7.73
N THR A 87 -13.13 -13.89 -8.71
CA THR A 87 -13.23 -15.36 -8.62
C THR A 87 -11.90 -15.93 -8.13
N LEU A 88 -11.83 -17.24 -7.89
CA LEU A 88 -10.55 -17.87 -7.55
C LEU A 88 -9.54 -17.80 -8.69
N ASP A 89 -10.01 -17.76 -9.94
CA ASP A 89 -9.14 -17.62 -11.12
C ASP A 89 -8.47 -16.24 -11.21
N ASP A 90 -9.06 -15.22 -10.58
CA ASP A 90 -8.46 -13.88 -10.45
C ASP A 90 -7.41 -13.82 -9.33
N TYR A 91 -7.46 -14.80 -8.42
CA TYR A 91 -6.46 -15.00 -7.39
C TYR A 91 -5.55 -16.15 -7.77
N TYR A 92 -4.36 -16.16 -7.24
CA TYR A 92 -3.48 -17.30 -7.39
C TYR A 92 -4.05 -18.50 -6.65
N HIS A 93 -4.22 -19.60 -7.37
CA HIS A 93 -4.67 -20.84 -6.79
C HIS A 93 -3.55 -21.40 -5.88
N PRO A 94 -3.75 -21.47 -4.56
CA PRO A 94 -2.71 -21.96 -3.67
C PRO A 94 -2.47 -23.45 -3.92
N PHE A 95 -1.21 -23.84 -4.00
CA PHE A 95 -0.82 -25.21 -4.23
C PHE A 95 0.35 -25.63 -3.36
N THR A 96 0.53 -26.93 -3.23
CA THR A 96 1.71 -27.59 -2.67
C THR A 96 2.15 -28.71 -3.60
N TYR A 97 3.26 -29.35 -3.29
CA TYR A 97 3.72 -30.49 -4.07
C TYR A 97 3.44 -31.81 -3.35
N ARG A 98 3.13 -32.84 -4.12
CA ARG A 98 3.07 -34.20 -3.59
C ARG A 98 4.48 -34.75 -3.39
N TYR A 99 5.11 -34.42 -2.27
CA TYR A 99 6.48 -34.84 -1.96
C TYR A 99 6.68 -36.34 -1.88
N SER A 100 5.63 -37.13 -1.63
CA SER A 100 5.68 -38.58 -1.71
C SER A 100 6.11 -39.10 -3.08
N ASP A 101 5.80 -38.36 -4.16
CA ASP A 101 6.23 -38.75 -5.52
C ASP A 101 7.77 -38.79 -5.65
N LEU A 102 8.49 -38.02 -4.84
CA LEU A 102 9.95 -38.02 -4.79
C LEU A 102 10.51 -39.17 -3.93
N VAL A 103 9.79 -39.55 -2.85
CA VAL A 103 10.24 -40.56 -1.88
C VAL A 103 9.90 -41.96 -2.35
N ASP A 104 8.72 -42.14 -2.93
CA ASP A 104 8.17 -43.42 -3.33
C ASP A 104 8.48 -43.80 -4.79
N ALA A 105 9.19 -42.93 -5.50
CA ALA A 105 9.56 -43.20 -6.90
C ALA A 105 10.36 -44.49 -7.04
N PRO A 106 10.02 -45.37 -8.02
CA PRO A 106 10.77 -46.57 -8.28
C PRO A 106 12.18 -46.21 -8.77
N LEU A 107 13.13 -47.12 -8.51
CA LEU A 107 14.46 -46.98 -9.08
C LEU A 107 14.41 -47.04 -10.61
N GLY A 108 14.95 -46.02 -11.28
CA GLY A 108 14.96 -45.90 -12.74
C GLY A 108 15.92 -44.80 -13.20
N ASP A 109 16.05 -44.68 -14.49
CA ASP A 109 16.89 -43.67 -15.14
C ASP A 109 16.24 -42.28 -15.17
N ASP A 110 14.92 -42.22 -14.95
CA ASP A 110 14.16 -40.98 -14.94
C ASP A 110 14.23 -40.26 -13.59
N GLN A 111 14.31 -38.92 -13.63
CA GLN A 111 14.27 -38.11 -12.42
C GLN A 111 12.82 -38.02 -11.91
N PRO A 112 12.55 -38.37 -10.65
CA PRO A 112 11.22 -38.21 -10.09
C PRO A 112 10.86 -36.71 -9.97
N VAL A 113 9.60 -36.37 -10.26
CA VAL A 113 9.06 -35.02 -10.19
C VAL A 113 7.85 -35.00 -9.26
N ALA A 114 7.87 -34.15 -8.27
CA ALA A 114 6.71 -33.94 -7.41
C ALA A 114 5.59 -33.23 -8.19
N ARG A 115 4.39 -33.82 -8.15
CA ARG A 115 3.21 -33.22 -8.80
C ARG A 115 2.62 -32.11 -7.91
N PRO A 116 2.23 -30.96 -8.50
CA PRO A 116 1.53 -29.92 -7.77
C PRO A 116 0.09 -30.35 -7.44
N ILE A 117 -0.36 -30.03 -6.24
CA ILE A 117 -1.70 -30.33 -5.75
C ILE A 117 -2.35 -29.03 -5.29
N SER A 118 -3.59 -28.80 -5.71
CA SER A 118 -4.41 -27.71 -5.23
C SER A 118 -4.64 -27.82 -3.72
N MET A 119 -4.33 -26.75 -2.99
CA MET A 119 -4.66 -26.65 -1.56
C MET A 119 -6.16 -26.37 -1.33
N VAL A 120 -6.92 -26.05 -2.37
CA VAL A 120 -8.36 -25.79 -2.29
C VAL A 120 -9.16 -27.05 -2.56
N THR A 121 -8.85 -27.78 -3.65
CA THR A 121 -9.61 -28.97 -4.08
C THR A 121 -8.95 -30.26 -3.67
N GLY A 122 -7.63 -30.30 -3.48
CA GLY A 122 -6.84 -31.50 -3.23
C GLY A 122 -6.49 -32.29 -4.50
N ASP A 123 -6.92 -31.83 -5.67
CA ASP A 123 -6.65 -32.45 -6.96
C ASP A 123 -5.28 -32.09 -7.51
N ASP A 124 -4.76 -32.94 -8.40
CA ASP A 124 -3.55 -32.66 -9.17
C ASP A 124 -3.76 -31.42 -10.04
N MET A 125 -2.75 -30.56 -10.14
CA MET A 125 -2.76 -29.33 -10.93
C MET A 125 -1.70 -29.39 -12.01
N GLU A 126 -2.02 -28.80 -13.16
CA GLU A 126 -1.03 -28.36 -14.15
C GLU A 126 -0.66 -26.91 -13.83
N ILE A 127 0.63 -26.68 -13.59
CA ILE A 127 1.15 -25.32 -13.40
C ILE A 127 1.79 -24.89 -14.70
N GLU A 128 1.05 -24.15 -15.51
CA GLU A 128 1.55 -23.56 -16.76
C GLU A 128 2.44 -22.35 -16.52
N ALA A 129 2.13 -21.56 -15.51
CA ALA A 129 2.93 -20.46 -15.03
C ALA A 129 3.21 -20.69 -13.55
N GLY A 130 4.36 -20.28 -13.08
CA GLY A 130 4.63 -20.25 -11.65
C GLY A 130 3.54 -19.51 -10.92
N PRO A 131 3.42 -19.70 -9.61
CA PRO A 131 2.57 -18.85 -8.80
C PRO A 131 3.04 -17.40 -9.00
N ASN A 132 2.35 -16.50 -8.42
CA ASN A 132 2.62 -15.06 -8.26
C ASN A 132 4.06 -14.59 -8.43
N TRP A 133 5.01 -15.50 -8.29
CA TRP A 133 6.42 -15.22 -8.41
C TRP A 133 6.78 -14.68 -9.80
N ASP A 134 6.15 -15.17 -10.87
CA ASP A 134 6.39 -14.69 -12.23
C ASP A 134 5.88 -13.27 -12.43
N ASP A 135 4.70 -12.96 -11.90
CA ASP A 135 4.14 -11.62 -11.92
C ASP A 135 4.87 -10.67 -10.94
N SER A 136 5.29 -11.20 -9.79
CA SER A 136 5.84 -10.41 -8.69
C SER A 136 7.36 -10.30 -8.69
N MET A 137 8.10 -11.19 -9.32
CA MET A 137 9.56 -11.25 -9.23
C MET A 137 10.30 -11.13 -10.56
N SER A 138 9.74 -11.64 -11.66
CA SER A 138 10.45 -11.68 -12.95
C SER A 138 9.93 -10.67 -13.97
N GLY A 139 8.72 -10.13 -13.77
CA GLY A 139 8.11 -9.18 -14.70
C GLY A 139 7.83 -9.80 -16.05
N SER A 140 6.83 -10.68 -16.10
CA SER A 140 6.38 -11.31 -17.33
C SER A 140 5.90 -10.26 -18.34
N GLY A 141 6.32 -10.39 -19.63
CA GLY A 141 5.88 -9.53 -20.71
C GLY A 141 4.36 -9.54 -20.92
N ILE A 142 3.71 -10.67 -20.65
CA ILE A 142 2.26 -10.82 -20.75
C ILE A 142 1.58 -9.98 -19.68
N TYR A 143 2.00 -10.08 -18.42
CA TYR A 143 1.43 -9.29 -17.32
C TYR A 143 1.71 -7.81 -17.48
N ALA A 144 2.92 -7.44 -17.89
CA ALA A 144 3.29 -6.05 -18.12
C ALA A 144 2.44 -5.42 -19.23
N ALA A 145 2.19 -6.12 -20.33
CA ALA A 145 1.40 -5.63 -21.46
C ALA A 145 -0.09 -5.43 -21.10
N ASN A 146 -0.58 -6.12 -20.08
CA ASN A 146 -1.97 -6.05 -19.60
C ASN A 146 -2.17 -5.14 -18.39
N ASP A 147 -1.18 -4.34 -17.98
CA ASP A 147 -1.35 -3.36 -16.91
C ASP A 147 -2.42 -2.32 -17.29
N PRO A 148 -3.50 -2.16 -16.50
CA PRO A 148 -4.57 -1.21 -16.81
C PRO A 148 -4.11 0.25 -16.93
N ASN A 149 -3.04 0.64 -16.25
CA ASN A 149 -2.51 2.01 -16.26
C ASN A 149 -1.82 2.37 -17.57
N LEU A 150 -1.46 1.38 -18.41
CA LEU A 150 -0.92 1.63 -19.75
C LEU A 150 -1.95 2.24 -20.70
N LYS A 151 -3.25 2.16 -20.38
CA LYS A 151 -4.32 2.82 -21.16
C LYS A 151 -4.14 4.35 -21.21
N THR A 152 -3.46 4.93 -20.25
CA THR A 152 -3.19 6.38 -20.19
C THR A 152 -2.05 6.83 -21.08
N LEU A 153 -1.20 5.91 -21.55
CA LEU A 153 -0.04 6.20 -22.37
C LEU A 153 -0.41 6.32 -23.85
N THR A 154 0.29 7.20 -24.56
CA THR A 154 0.25 7.25 -26.02
C THR A 154 0.89 6.00 -26.62
N GLU A 155 0.62 5.71 -27.89
CA GLU A 155 1.24 4.56 -28.59
C GLU A 155 2.77 4.68 -28.65
N GLU A 156 3.30 5.88 -28.80
CA GLU A 156 4.74 6.13 -28.82
C GLU A 156 5.37 5.90 -27.45
N GLU A 157 4.75 6.42 -26.37
CA GLU A 157 5.19 6.16 -25.00
C GLU A 157 5.14 4.67 -24.69
N ARG A 158 4.06 3.98 -25.08
CA ARG A 158 3.92 2.54 -24.89
C ARG A 158 4.98 1.75 -25.65
N ARG A 159 5.28 2.13 -26.89
CA ARG A 159 6.35 1.50 -27.67
C ARG A 159 7.70 1.67 -26.99
N ARG A 160 8.08 2.89 -26.60
CA ARG A 160 9.33 3.16 -25.87
C ARG A 160 9.41 2.41 -24.56
N PHE A 161 8.29 2.28 -23.87
CA PHE A 161 8.17 1.55 -22.62
C PHE A 161 8.56 0.08 -22.76
N PHE A 162 8.18 -0.58 -23.87
CA PHE A 162 8.48 -1.98 -24.15
C PHE A 162 9.73 -2.24 -25.00
N GLU A 163 10.41 -1.20 -25.51
CA GLU A 163 11.68 -1.35 -26.23
C GLU A 163 12.83 -1.89 -25.35
N LEU A 164 12.68 -1.83 -24.05
CA LEU A 164 13.69 -2.25 -23.10
C LEU A 164 13.44 -3.70 -22.64
N GLN A 165 14.50 -4.46 -22.55
CA GLN A 165 14.42 -5.88 -22.13
C GLN A 165 14.02 -6.09 -20.67
N GLN A 166 14.16 -5.07 -19.82
CA GLN A 166 13.70 -5.14 -18.44
C GLN A 166 12.25 -4.72 -18.31
N LEU A 167 11.42 -5.66 -17.90
CA LEU A 167 9.98 -5.48 -17.76
C LEU A 167 9.53 -5.06 -16.36
N VAL A 168 10.42 -5.11 -15.37
CA VAL A 168 10.16 -4.61 -14.02
C VAL A 168 10.80 -3.24 -13.85
N TYR A 169 9.98 -2.24 -13.54
CA TYR A 169 10.48 -0.89 -13.25
C TYR A 169 10.56 -0.63 -11.76
N PHE A 170 9.56 -1.08 -11.02
CA PHE A 170 9.56 -0.98 -9.56
C PHE A 170 8.63 -2.01 -8.93
N TYR A 171 8.75 -2.17 -7.63
CA TYR A 171 7.90 -3.01 -6.81
C TYR A 171 6.89 -2.17 -6.05
N LEU A 172 5.62 -2.60 -6.05
CA LEU A 172 4.52 -1.95 -5.36
C LEU A 172 3.99 -2.85 -4.23
N PRO A 173 4.48 -2.70 -3.00
CA PRO A 173 3.90 -3.39 -1.86
C PRO A 173 2.52 -2.82 -1.53
N ARG A 174 1.51 -3.69 -1.41
CA ARG A 174 0.13 -3.30 -1.12
C ARG A 174 -0.44 -4.03 0.08
N MET A 175 -1.21 -3.31 0.86
CA MET A 175 -2.03 -3.82 1.95
C MET A 175 -3.34 -3.03 2.04
N CYS A 176 -4.18 -3.30 3.04
CA CYS A 176 -5.34 -2.45 3.29
C CYS A 176 -4.90 -1.02 3.62
N ASN A 177 -5.52 -0.05 2.97
CA ASN A 177 -5.18 1.38 3.14
C ASN A 177 -5.82 2.00 4.38
N HIS A 178 -6.70 1.29 5.10
CA HIS A 178 -7.44 1.81 6.26
C HIS A 178 -8.03 3.21 6.03
N CYS A 179 -8.66 3.39 4.87
CA CYS A 179 -9.14 4.66 4.31
C CYS A 179 -9.91 5.52 5.32
N LEU A 180 -9.87 6.86 5.15
CA LEU A 180 -10.71 7.78 5.92
C LEU A 180 -12.16 7.75 5.45
N ASN A 181 -12.39 7.59 4.14
CA ASN A 181 -13.70 7.42 3.52
C ASN A 181 -13.88 5.98 2.98
N PRO A 182 -14.02 4.97 3.86
CA PRO A 182 -13.92 3.57 3.46
C PRO A 182 -15.18 3.08 2.77
N SER A 183 -15.14 2.93 1.47
CA SER A 183 -16.24 2.39 0.66
C SER A 183 -16.65 0.95 1.05
N CYS A 184 -15.70 0.16 1.55
CA CYS A 184 -15.99 -1.18 2.07
C CYS A 184 -16.87 -1.16 3.34
N VAL A 185 -16.75 -0.11 4.18
CA VAL A 185 -17.63 0.10 5.35
C VAL A 185 -19.00 0.50 4.87
N ALA A 186 -19.09 1.49 3.97
CA ALA A 186 -20.35 1.95 3.42
C ALA A 186 -21.11 0.86 2.65
N ALA A 187 -20.40 -0.07 2.04
CA ALA A 187 -20.95 -1.19 1.28
C ALA A 187 -21.54 -2.32 2.15
N CYS A 188 -21.28 -2.33 3.47
CA CYS A 188 -21.69 -3.43 4.33
C CYS A 188 -23.10 -3.23 4.90
N PRO A 189 -24.13 -4.00 4.47
CA PRO A 189 -25.49 -3.81 4.97
C PRO A 189 -25.68 -4.17 6.45
N SER A 190 -24.85 -5.09 6.98
CA SER A 190 -24.92 -5.53 8.39
C SER A 190 -24.13 -4.63 9.35
N GLY A 191 -23.36 -3.65 8.83
CA GLY A 191 -22.45 -2.86 9.63
C GLY A 191 -21.34 -3.67 10.33
N ALA A 192 -21.03 -4.86 9.79
CA ALA A 192 -19.99 -5.73 10.35
C ALA A 192 -18.58 -5.18 10.14
N ILE A 193 -18.35 -4.48 9.04
CA ILE A 193 -17.07 -3.78 8.81
C ILE A 193 -17.19 -2.34 9.32
N TYR A 194 -16.23 -1.91 10.08
CA TYR A 194 -16.30 -0.61 10.77
C TYR A 194 -14.90 0.01 10.90
N LYS A 195 -14.86 1.32 11.12
CA LYS A 195 -13.65 2.07 11.41
C LYS A 195 -13.56 2.29 12.91
N ARG A 196 -12.48 1.87 13.52
CA ARG A 196 -12.22 1.99 14.95
C ARG A 196 -11.98 3.46 15.30
N GLY A 197 -12.63 3.96 16.35
CA GLY A 197 -12.58 5.39 16.71
C GLY A 197 -11.22 5.82 17.24
N GLU A 198 -10.59 4.95 18.03
CA GLU A 198 -9.34 5.26 18.76
C GLU A 198 -8.11 5.38 17.86
N ASP A 199 -8.03 4.66 16.75
CA ASP A 199 -6.84 4.64 15.88
C ASP A 199 -7.16 4.67 14.39
N GLY A 200 -8.44 4.67 14.04
CA GLY A 200 -8.88 4.71 12.66
C GLY A 200 -8.63 3.43 11.87
N ILE A 201 -8.30 2.33 12.51
CA ILE A 201 -8.14 1.03 11.84
C ILE A 201 -9.50 0.50 11.40
N VAL A 202 -9.62 0.07 10.15
CA VAL A 202 -10.84 -0.55 9.64
C VAL A 202 -10.79 -2.04 9.92
N LEU A 203 -11.80 -2.56 10.62
CA LEU A 203 -11.91 -3.94 11.07
C LEU A 203 -13.21 -4.60 10.61
N VAL A 204 -13.29 -5.92 10.72
CA VAL A 204 -14.50 -6.71 10.46
C VAL A 204 -14.89 -7.45 11.74
N SER A 205 -16.09 -7.14 12.27
CA SER A 205 -16.68 -7.94 13.35
C SER A 205 -17.13 -9.28 12.81
N GLN A 206 -16.50 -10.36 13.26
CA GLN A 206 -16.80 -11.70 12.82
C GLN A 206 -18.23 -12.12 13.23
N ASP A 207 -18.70 -11.69 14.38
CA ASP A 207 -20.05 -12.00 14.89
C ASP A 207 -21.15 -11.38 14.03
N LYS A 208 -20.94 -10.12 13.57
CA LYS A 208 -21.91 -9.39 12.77
C LYS A 208 -21.83 -9.69 11.27
N CYS A 209 -20.73 -10.29 10.81
CA CYS A 209 -20.53 -10.57 9.40
C CYS A 209 -21.50 -11.65 8.92
N GLN A 210 -22.28 -11.36 7.88
CA GLN A 210 -23.23 -12.30 7.27
C GLN A 210 -22.69 -12.93 5.98
N GLY A 211 -21.44 -12.69 5.62
CA GLY A 211 -20.83 -13.30 4.45
C GLY A 211 -21.30 -12.81 3.08
N TRP A 212 -22.02 -11.70 3.01
CA TRP A 212 -22.57 -11.17 1.75
C TRP A 212 -21.52 -10.64 0.76
N ARG A 213 -20.29 -10.50 1.15
CA ARG A 213 -19.14 -10.10 0.31
C ARG A 213 -19.25 -8.71 -0.34
N MET A 214 -20.24 -7.90 0.05
CA MET A 214 -20.41 -6.53 -0.48
C MET A 214 -19.17 -5.65 -0.20
N CYS A 215 -18.48 -5.87 0.92
CA CYS A 215 -17.24 -5.18 1.26
C CYS A 215 -16.06 -5.56 0.32
N VAL A 216 -16.07 -6.76 -0.27
CA VAL A 216 -15.08 -7.18 -1.27
C VAL A 216 -15.27 -6.37 -2.56
N SER A 217 -16.52 -6.26 -3.04
CA SER A 217 -16.86 -5.42 -4.19
C SER A 217 -16.60 -3.95 -3.91
N GLY A 218 -17.02 -3.46 -2.74
CA GLY A 218 -16.90 -2.05 -2.35
C GLY A 218 -15.46 -1.56 -2.23
N CYS A 219 -14.50 -2.45 -1.95
CA CYS A 219 -13.09 -2.07 -1.88
C CYS A 219 -12.48 -1.97 -3.28
N PRO A 220 -12.08 -0.79 -3.78
CA PRO A 220 -11.47 -0.66 -5.10
C PRO A 220 -10.08 -1.31 -5.14
N TYR A 221 -9.38 -1.35 -4.02
CA TYR A 221 -8.07 -1.99 -3.89
C TYR A 221 -8.13 -3.51 -3.77
N LYS A 222 -9.33 -4.11 -3.67
CA LYS A 222 -9.57 -5.55 -3.49
C LYS A 222 -8.73 -6.16 -2.35
N LYS A 223 -8.60 -5.42 -1.23
CA LYS A 223 -7.88 -5.85 -0.01
C LYS A 223 -8.82 -6.32 1.11
N VAL A 224 -10.03 -6.68 0.76
CA VAL A 224 -10.98 -7.43 1.60
C VAL A 224 -11.15 -8.80 0.95
N TYR A 225 -11.05 -9.84 1.72
CA TYR A 225 -11.10 -11.24 1.27
C TYR A 225 -12.26 -11.96 1.94
N PHE A 226 -12.60 -13.12 1.44
CA PHE A 226 -13.65 -13.95 2.00
C PHE A 226 -13.08 -15.32 2.42
N ASN A 227 -13.21 -15.65 3.68
CA ASN A 227 -12.79 -16.96 4.19
C ASN A 227 -13.90 -17.98 3.90
N TRP A 228 -13.62 -18.90 2.99
CA TRP A 228 -14.57 -19.90 2.53
C TRP A 228 -14.89 -20.97 3.60
N ASN A 229 -13.97 -21.18 4.55
CA ASN A 229 -14.20 -22.13 5.64
C ASN A 229 -15.12 -21.54 6.72
N SER A 230 -14.91 -20.29 7.11
CA SER A 230 -15.74 -19.62 8.13
C SER A 230 -16.99 -18.93 7.56
N GLY A 231 -17.05 -18.70 6.24
CA GLY A 231 -18.12 -17.94 5.60
C GLY A 231 -18.09 -16.42 5.94
N LYS A 232 -16.96 -15.88 6.36
CA LYS A 232 -16.80 -14.53 6.84
C LYS A 232 -15.80 -13.72 6.01
N ALA A 233 -15.96 -12.39 6.01
CA ALA A 233 -15.00 -11.50 5.39
C ALA A 233 -13.81 -11.25 6.32
N GLU A 234 -12.62 -11.17 5.74
CA GLU A 234 -11.37 -10.91 6.44
C GLU A 234 -10.48 -9.94 5.68
N LYS A 235 -9.64 -9.21 6.38
CA LYS A 235 -8.71 -8.24 5.80
C LYS A 235 -7.58 -7.90 6.76
N CYS A 236 -6.56 -7.23 6.26
CA CYS A 236 -5.50 -6.67 7.08
C CYS A 236 -6.07 -5.87 8.26
N ILE A 237 -5.58 -6.17 9.45
CA ILE A 237 -5.97 -5.53 10.73
C ILE A 237 -4.89 -4.56 11.23
N LEU A 238 -3.93 -4.17 10.37
CA LEU A 238 -2.74 -3.37 10.70
C LEU A 238 -1.91 -3.96 11.85
N CYS A 239 -2.03 -5.26 12.12
CA CYS A 239 -1.41 -5.94 13.27
C CYS A 239 -1.67 -5.23 14.60
N TYR A 240 -2.86 -4.65 14.81
CA TYR A 240 -3.17 -3.88 16.02
C TYR A 240 -2.83 -4.62 17.32
N PRO A 241 -2.99 -5.96 17.44
CA PRO A 241 -2.58 -6.64 18.67
C PRO A 241 -1.07 -6.52 18.97
N ARG A 242 -0.24 -6.50 17.92
CA ARG A 242 1.20 -6.28 18.09
C ARG A 242 1.49 -4.82 18.44
N MET A 243 0.82 -3.87 17.80
CA MET A 243 1.01 -2.44 18.09
C MET A 243 0.61 -2.07 19.51
N GLU A 244 -0.45 -2.66 20.03
CA GLU A 244 -0.89 -2.49 21.41
C GLU A 244 0.14 -3.02 22.41
N MET A 245 0.96 -3.98 22.00
CA MET A 245 2.11 -4.47 22.78
C MET A 245 3.40 -3.67 22.54
N GLY A 246 3.36 -2.61 21.73
CA GLY A 246 4.51 -1.81 21.34
C GLY A 246 5.38 -2.43 20.24
N GLU A 247 4.91 -3.52 19.64
CA GLU A 247 5.59 -4.22 18.55
C GLU A 247 5.20 -3.68 17.17
N PRO A 248 6.11 -3.59 16.21
CA PRO A 248 5.75 -3.19 14.87
C PRO A 248 4.88 -4.23 14.16
N PRO A 249 4.04 -3.80 13.19
CA PRO A 249 3.37 -4.74 12.29
C PRO A 249 4.35 -5.74 11.67
N ALA A 250 3.96 -7.00 11.53
CA ALA A 250 4.84 -8.06 11.03
C ALA A 250 5.52 -7.69 9.70
N CYS A 251 4.74 -7.12 8.76
CA CYS A 251 5.26 -6.68 7.47
C CYS A 251 6.23 -5.49 7.54
N MET A 252 6.21 -4.70 8.61
CA MET A 252 7.17 -3.65 8.87
C MET A 252 8.43 -4.21 9.54
N HIS A 253 8.25 -5.08 10.53
CA HIS A 253 9.34 -5.72 11.26
C HIS A 253 10.26 -6.53 10.33
N SER A 254 9.67 -7.33 9.43
CA SER A 254 10.38 -8.18 8.49
C SER A 254 10.95 -7.46 7.26
N CYS A 255 10.70 -6.17 7.09
CA CYS A 255 11.07 -5.45 5.88
C CYS A 255 12.59 -5.24 5.76
N VAL A 256 13.25 -5.96 4.86
CA VAL A 256 14.70 -5.89 4.62
C VAL A 256 15.12 -4.49 4.18
N GLY A 257 14.43 -3.89 3.21
CA GLY A 257 14.72 -2.55 2.70
C GLY A 257 14.32 -1.42 3.65
N LYS A 258 13.68 -1.73 4.79
CA LYS A 258 13.20 -0.73 5.77
C LYS A 258 12.36 0.38 5.12
N ILE A 259 11.52 0.00 4.14
CA ILE A 259 10.74 0.95 3.34
C ILE A 259 9.52 1.53 4.07
N ARG A 260 9.12 0.94 5.20
CA ARG A 260 7.85 1.20 5.87
C ARG A 260 8.02 2.14 7.04
N TYR A 261 7.12 3.10 7.09
CA TYR A 261 7.00 4.08 8.16
C TYR A 261 5.57 4.04 8.71
N LEU A 262 5.43 4.12 10.02
CA LEU A 262 4.14 4.12 10.72
C LEU A 262 4.13 5.26 11.72
N GLY A 263 3.03 5.98 11.81
CA GLY A 263 2.89 7.06 12.78
C GLY A 263 1.46 7.54 12.88
N VAL A 264 1.21 8.32 13.91
CA VAL A 264 -0.07 8.98 14.14
C VAL A 264 -0.14 10.27 13.33
N VAL A 265 -1.32 10.61 12.85
CA VAL A 265 -1.64 11.91 12.27
C VAL A 265 -2.96 12.40 12.83
N LEU A 266 -3.06 13.70 13.08
CA LEU A 266 -4.30 14.39 13.41
C LEU A 266 -4.98 14.81 12.10
N TYR A 267 -6.28 14.65 12.00
CA TYR A 267 -7.05 15.06 10.84
C TYR A 267 -8.43 15.57 11.25
N ASP A 268 -9.01 16.40 10.41
CA ASP A 268 -10.35 16.93 10.60
C ASP A 268 -11.38 15.97 9.95
N ALA A 269 -12.11 15.25 10.79
CA ALA A 269 -13.08 14.25 10.33
C ALA A 269 -14.30 14.89 9.63
N ASP A 270 -14.68 16.11 9.99
CA ASP A 270 -15.84 16.80 9.41
C ASP A 270 -15.58 17.19 7.95
N ARG A 271 -14.32 17.29 7.53
CA ARG A 271 -13.94 17.62 6.15
C ARG A 271 -13.84 16.41 5.22
N ILE A 272 -14.10 15.18 5.69
CA ILE A 272 -13.94 13.97 4.87
C ILE A 272 -14.80 14.02 3.61
N GLU A 273 -16.09 14.37 3.73
CA GLU A 273 -17.02 14.44 2.59
C GLU A 273 -16.64 15.57 1.62
N GLU A 274 -16.31 16.74 2.14
CA GLU A 274 -15.84 17.86 1.35
C GLU A 274 -14.57 17.49 0.56
N THR A 275 -13.57 16.92 1.24
CA THR A 275 -12.31 16.48 0.63
C THR A 275 -12.53 15.45 -0.46
N ALA A 276 -13.34 14.42 -0.19
CA ALA A 276 -13.63 13.38 -1.16
C ALA A 276 -14.47 13.88 -2.36
N SER A 277 -15.13 15.04 -2.23
CA SER A 277 -15.95 15.65 -3.28
C SER A 277 -15.19 16.64 -4.17
N LYS A 278 -13.89 16.86 -3.91
CA LYS A 278 -13.05 17.74 -4.74
C LYS A 278 -12.85 17.17 -6.15
N PRO A 279 -12.55 18.01 -7.16
CA PRO A 279 -12.10 17.55 -8.47
C PRO A 279 -10.87 16.64 -8.37
N ASP A 280 -10.67 15.75 -9.35
CA ASP A 280 -9.56 14.78 -9.32
C ASP A 280 -8.18 15.45 -9.20
N SER A 281 -7.98 16.58 -9.87
CA SER A 281 -6.76 17.39 -9.80
C SER A 281 -6.48 18.01 -8.42
N GLU A 282 -7.49 18.11 -7.55
CA GLU A 282 -7.34 18.73 -6.22
C GLU A 282 -7.30 17.68 -5.09
N LEU A 283 -7.61 16.41 -5.37
CA LEU A 283 -7.79 15.38 -4.35
C LEU A 283 -6.56 15.16 -3.48
N VAL A 284 -5.38 15.13 -4.07
CA VAL A 284 -4.12 14.90 -3.34
C VAL A 284 -3.87 16.04 -2.36
N GLU A 285 -4.02 17.27 -2.82
CA GLU A 285 -3.79 18.45 -1.97
C GLU A 285 -4.86 18.60 -0.91
N ALA A 286 -6.12 18.38 -1.26
CA ALA A 286 -7.23 18.41 -0.31
C ALA A 286 -7.05 17.36 0.80
N GLN A 287 -6.56 16.16 0.47
CA GLN A 287 -6.25 15.14 1.47
C GLN A 287 -5.08 15.54 2.38
N ARG A 288 -4.06 16.21 1.84
CA ARG A 288 -2.96 16.77 2.64
C ARG A 288 -3.45 17.86 3.57
N ASP A 289 -4.36 18.72 3.11
CA ASP A 289 -4.87 19.84 3.90
C ASP A 289 -5.82 19.41 5.02
N MET A 290 -6.43 18.24 4.88
CA MET A 290 -7.20 17.64 5.95
C MET A 290 -6.32 17.17 7.13
N LEU A 291 -5.04 16.88 6.88
CA LEU A 291 -4.08 16.56 7.93
C LEU A 291 -3.66 17.83 8.67
N LEU A 292 -3.92 17.87 9.97
CA LEU A 292 -3.70 19.02 10.83
C LEU A 292 -2.24 19.13 11.26
N ASN A 293 -1.81 20.36 11.54
CA ASN A 293 -0.47 20.63 12.05
C ASN A 293 -0.41 20.33 13.56
N PRO A 294 0.30 19.28 14.02
CA PRO A 294 0.35 18.93 15.44
C PRO A 294 1.17 19.90 16.30
N PHE A 295 1.83 20.89 15.70
CA PHE A 295 2.57 21.94 16.38
C PHE A 295 1.75 23.23 16.55
N ASP A 296 0.58 23.33 15.91
CA ASP A 296 -0.29 24.48 16.02
C ASP A 296 -0.99 24.50 17.39
N PRO A 297 -0.86 25.57 18.19
CA PRO A 297 -1.48 25.68 19.50
C PRO A 297 -3.01 25.56 19.46
N GLU A 298 -3.65 25.99 18.37
CA GLU A 298 -5.10 25.86 18.22
C GLU A 298 -5.51 24.41 17.99
N VAL A 299 -4.79 23.70 17.13
CA VAL A 299 -4.99 22.26 16.89
C VAL A 299 -4.79 21.46 18.18
N ILE A 300 -3.73 21.76 18.93
CA ILE A 300 -3.45 21.09 20.21
C ILE A 300 -4.61 21.32 21.18
N ARG A 301 -5.05 22.56 21.35
CA ARG A 301 -6.15 22.93 22.26
C ARG A 301 -7.45 22.22 21.91
N GLU A 302 -7.83 22.21 20.63
CA GLU A 302 -9.06 21.54 20.17
C GLU A 302 -8.93 20.02 20.27
N ALA A 303 -7.77 19.45 19.97
CA ALA A 303 -7.52 18.01 20.14
C ALA A 303 -7.74 17.57 21.62
N LEU A 304 -7.14 18.31 22.57
CA LEU A 304 -7.32 18.05 24.00
C LEU A 304 -8.78 18.23 24.45
N LYS A 305 -9.47 19.24 23.94
CA LYS A 305 -10.90 19.47 24.19
C LYS A 305 -11.79 18.35 23.66
N CYS A 306 -11.41 17.75 22.53
CA CYS A 306 -12.06 16.58 21.95
C CYS A 306 -11.70 15.26 22.67
N GLY A 307 -10.90 15.31 23.74
CA GLY A 307 -10.52 14.14 24.52
C GLY A 307 -9.33 13.36 23.96
N ILE A 308 -8.59 13.92 23.00
CA ILE A 308 -7.35 13.32 22.49
C ILE A 308 -6.26 13.54 23.54
N ASP A 309 -5.61 12.47 23.97
CA ASP A 309 -4.55 12.53 24.97
C ASP A 309 -3.32 13.29 24.43
N LEU A 310 -2.63 14.03 25.32
CA LEU A 310 -1.42 14.77 24.97
C LEU A 310 -0.33 13.87 24.38
N LYS A 311 -0.19 12.62 24.87
CA LYS A 311 0.75 11.64 24.32
C LYS A 311 0.48 11.30 22.85
N ILE A 312 -0.78 11.37 22.40
CA ILE A 312 -1.14 11.20 20.99
C ILE A 312 -0.65 12.40 20.17
N VAL A 313 -0.84 13.63 20.69
CA VAL A 313 -0.36 14.85 20.06
C VAL A 313 1.18 14.83 19.94
N GLU A 314 1.88 14.48 21.01
CA GLU A 314 3.34 14.33 21.01
C GLU A 314 3.83 13.27 20.01
N SER A 315 3.09 12.17 19.89
CA SER A 315 3.36 11.14 18.90
C SER A 315 3.12 11.65 17.47
N ALA A 316 2.08 12.46 17.26
CA ALA A 316 1.82 13.10 15.97
C ALA A 316 2.93 14.09 15.56
N GLN A 317 3.49 14.83 16.53
CA GLN A 317 4.63 15.73 16.31
C GLN A 317 5.90 14.99 15.87
N LYS A 318 6.11 13.78 16.34
CA LYS A 318 7.25 12.91 15.98
C LYS A 318 6.97 12.07 14.73
N SER A 319 5.73 12.04 14.25
CA SER A 319 5.25 11.13 13.21
C SER A 319 6.01 11.27 11.90
N PRO A 320 6.61 10.21 11.37
CA PRO A 320 7.20 10.22 10.04
C PRO A 320 6.15 10.44 8.94
N ILE A 321 4.88 10.08 9.19
CA ILE A 321 3.80 10.25 8.23
C ILE A 321 3.51 11.72 8.00
N TYR A 322 3.40 12.51 9.08
CA TYR A 322 3.22 13.96 8.98
C TYR A 322 4.36 14.60 8.18
N LYS A 323 5.61 14.18 8.45
CA LYS A 323 6.80 14.68 7.73
C LYS A 323 6.71 14.38 6.23
N TYR A 324 6.51 13.13 5.83
CA TYR A 324 6.50 12.75 4.42
C TYR A 324 5.29 13.30 3.64
N VAL A 325 4.11 13.32 4.25
CA VAL A 325 2.86 13.67 3.56
C VAL A 325 2.63 15.19 3.57
N LYS A 326 2.72 15.83 4.74
CA LYS A 326 2.36 17.25 4.91
C LYS A 326 3.57 18.19 4.84
N GLN A 327 4.64 17.88 5.59
CA GLN A 327 5.76 18.80 5.72
C GLN A 327 6.67 18.77 4.47
N TRP A 328 7.08 17.61 4.00
CA TRP A 328 7.95 17.46 2.83
C TRP A 328 7.17 17.30 1.53
N ARG A 329 5.90 16.87 1.60
CA ARG A 329 5.04 16.66 0.43
C ARG A 329 5.68 15.70 -0.58
N MET A 330 6.23 14.59 -0.11
CA MET A 330 6.94 13.61 -0.93
C MET A 330 6.15 12.29 -1.07
N ALA A 331 5.12 12.08 -0.24
CA ALA A 331 4.32 10.88 -0.27
C ALA A 331 2.92 11.16 -0.84
N LEU A 332 2.47 10.29 -1.73
CA LEU A 332 1.24 10.37 -2.50
C LEU A 332 0.32 9.17 -2.19
N PRO A 333 -1.00 9.33 -2.23
CA PRO A 333 -1.94 8.22 -2.11
C PRO A 333 -1.94 7.35 -3.37
N LEU A 334 -2.35 6.08 -3.26
CA LEU A 334 -2.60 5.22 -4.41
C LEU A 334 -4.04 5.41 -4.88
N HIS A 335 -4.26 5.71 -6.16
CA HIS A 335 -5.54 5.89 -6.80
C HIS A 335 -6.49 6.84 -6.05
N PRO A 336 -6.11 8.12 -5.88
CA PRO A 336 -6.95 9.10 -5.18
C PRO A 336 -8.31 9.32 -5.85
N GLU A 337 -8.43 9.10 -7.17
CA GLU A 337 -9.67 9.19 -7.94
C GLU A 337 -10.77 8.23 -7.48
N TRP A 338 -10.42 7.19 -6.71
CA TRP A 338 -11.42 6.32 -6.08
C TRP A 338 -12.06 6.93 -4.82
N ARG A 339 -11.61 8.11 -4.40
CA ARG A 339 -12.20 8.98 -3.36
C ARG A 339 -12.37 8.33 -2.00
N THR A 340 -11.59 7.29 -1.74
CA THR A 340 -11.61 6.57 -0.45
C THR A 340 -10.71 7.21 0.60
N LEU A 341 -9.90 8.20 0.24
CA LEU A 341 -8.92 8.87 1.09
C LEU A 341 -8.02 7.86 1.82
N PRO A 342 -7.13 7.17 1.10
CA PRO A 342 -6.27 6.15 1.69
C PRO A 342 -5.29 6.72 2.71
N MET A 343 -5.07 5.99 3.82
CA MET A 343 -4.10 6.34 4.86
C MET A 343 -2.77 5.59 4.71
N LEU A 344 -2.58 4.95 3.58
CA LEU A 344 -1.31 4.43 3.10
C LEU A 344 -0.84 5.29 1.93
N PHE A 345 0.31 5.90 2.08
CA PHE A 345 0.92 6.78 1.10
C PHE A 345 2.22 6.15 0.57
N TYR A 346 2.65 6.59 -0.59
CA TYR A 346 3.82 6.08 -1.28
C TYR A 346 4.75 7.21 -1.68
N VAL A 347 6.03 7.10 -1.33
CA VAL A 347 7.09 7.89 -1.95
C VAL A 347 7.46 7.16 -3.23
N PRO A 348 7.28 7.77 -4.41
CA PRO A 348 7.57 7.12 -5.68
C PRO A 348 9.01 6.63 -5.79
N PRO A 349 9.25 5.56 -6.57
CA PRO A 349 10.61 5.11 -6.82
C PRO A 349 11.35 6.12 -7.69
N LEU A 350 12.59 6.41 -7.39
CA LEU A 350 13.43 7.19 -8.27
C LEU A 350 13.85 6.31 -9.45
N LEU A 351 13.23 6.54 -10.57
CA LEU A 351 13.55 5.82 -11.78
C LEU A 351 14.93 6.26 -12.28
N PRO A 352 15.77 5.33 -12.78
CA PRO A 352 17.00 5.73 -13.42
C PRO A 352 16.66 6.67 -14.58
N VAL A 353 17.22 7.85 -14.53
CA VAL A 353 17.24 8.78 -15.65
C VAL A 353 17.89 8.04 -16.82
N THR A 354 17.33 8.18 -18.01
CA THR A 354 17.96 7.64 -19.20
C THR A 354 19.34 8.25 -19.35
N ALA A 355 20.36 7.44 -19.07
CA ALA A 355 21.69 7.77 -19.53
C ALA A 355 21.66 7.66 -21.06
N THR A 356 21.88 8.73 -21.76
CA THR A 356 22.09 8.69 -23.21
C THR A 356 23.40 7.99 -23.48
N LEU A 357 23.38 6.96 -24.32
CA LEU A 357 24.61 6.36 -24.86
C LEU A 357 25.18 7.36 -25.85
N THR A 358 26.38 7.85 -25.59
CA THR A 358 27.16 8.58 -26.58
C THR A 358 27.51 7.69 -27.76
N GLN A 359 27.89 8.28 -28.91
CA GLN A 359 28.37 7.54 -30.07
C GLN A 359 29.59 6.65 -29.78
N GLU A 360 30.28 6.87 -28.67
CA GLU A 360 31.44 6.09 -28.21
C GLU A 360 31.05 4.96 -27.21
N GLY A 361 29.76 4.74 -26.94
CA GLY A 361 29.27 3.70 -26.04
C GLY A 361 29.46 4.01 -24.55
N CYS A 362 29.79 5.24 -24.19
CA CYS A 362 29.84 5.73 -22.82
C CYS A 362 28.51 6.33 -22.40
N TYR A 363 28.14 6.17 -21.13
CA TYR A 363 26.98 6.83 -20.56
C TYR A 363 27.37 8.26 -20.14
N GLU A 364 26.80 9.28 -20.81
CA GLU A 364 26.85 10.65 -20.31
C GLU A 364 25.62 10.90 -19.44
N MET A 365 25.86 11.37 -18.22
CA MET A 365 24.81 11.97 -17.43
C MET A 365 24.62 13.40 -17.93
N GLU A 366 23.43 13.70 -18.46
CA GLU A 366 23.10 15.07 -18.81
C GLU A 366 23.25 15.99 -17.59
N THR A 367 23.84 17.16 -17.82
CA THR A 367 24.09 18.16 -16.77
C THR A 367 22.81 18.79 -16.23
N ASP A 368 21.70 18.63 -16.93
CA ASP A 368 20.37 19.08 -16.50
C ASP A 368 19.53 17.90 -16.00
N PHE A 369 19.62 17.66 -14.69
CA PHE A 369 18.93 16.55 -14.03
C PHE A 369 17.40 16.68 -14.02
N PHE A 370 16.82 17.86 -14.29
CA PHE A 370 15.39 18.07 -14.30
C PHE A 370 14.78 17.95 -15.68
N SER A 371 15.50 18.30 -16.74
CA SER A 371 15.08 18.06 -18.13
C SER A 371 14.95 16.56 -18.42
N SER A 372 15.72 15.75 -17.71
CA SER A 372 15.66 14.28 -17.83
C SER A 372 14.37 13.65 -17.26
N LEU A 373 13.55 14.38 -16.51
CA LEU A 373 12.23 13.89 -16.08
C LEU A 373 11.26 13.71 -17.26
N GLU A 374 11.38 14.54 -18.30
CA GLU A 374 10.58 14.42 -19.53
C GLU A 374 11.02 13.22 -20.40
N SER A 375 12.28 12.81 -20.27
CA SER A 375 12.86 11.64 -20.92
C SER A 375 13.02 10.44 -19.95
N ALA A 376 12.35 10.48 -18.81
CA ALA A 376 12.36 9.39 -17.84
C ALA A 376 11.90 8.08 -18.51
N ARG A 377 12.59 6.99 -18.22
CA ARG A 377 12.32 5.65 -18.74
C ARG A 377 10.88 5.20 -18.47
N LEU A 378 10.31 5.61 -17.34
CA LEU A 378 8.90 5.41 -17.01
C LEU A 378 8.17 6.75 -17.20
N PRO A 379 7.18 6.83 -18.08
CA PRO A 379 6.46 8.06 -18.32
C PRO A 379 5.83 8.62 -17.03
N ILE A 380 5.98 9.92 -16.82
CA ILE A 380 5.38 10.62 -15.67
C ILE A 380 3.86 10.38 -15.62
N ARG A 381 3.22 10.33 -16.79
CA ARG A 381 1.79 10.03 -16.92
C ARG A 381 1.39 8.68 -16.32
N TYR A 382 2.22 7.65 -16.46
CA TYR A 382 1.98 6.35 -15.81
C TYR A 382 2.02 6.48 -14.28
N MET A 383 2.98 7.23 -13.75
CA MET A 383 3.08 7.48 -12.31
C MET A 383 1.92 8.35 -11.81
N ALA A 384 1.50 9.32 -12.62
CA ALA A 384 0.37 10.18 -12.30
C ALA A 384 -0.95 9.42 -12.26
N SER A 385 -1.16 8.44 -13.14
CA SER A 385 -2.34 7.58 -13.10
C SER A 385 -2.42 6.73 -11.81
N LEU A 386 -1.27 6.35 -11.24
CA LEU A 386 -1.23 5.59 -9.99
C LEU A 386 -1.40 6.46 -8.74
N PHE A 387 -0.76 7.63 -8.70
CA PHE A 387 -0.53 8.33 -7.43
C PHE A 387 -1.13 9.73 -7.33
N SER A 388 -1.67 10.28 -8.40
CA SER A 388 -2.19 11.67 -8.39
C SER A 388 -3.46 11.89 -9.21
N ALA A 389 -4.22 10.83 -9.52
CA ALA A 389 -5.41 10.93 -10.37
C ALA A 389 -5.13 11.59 -11.74
N GLY A 390 -3.93 11.39 -12.30
CA GLY A 390 -3.52 11.94 -13.58
C GLY A 390 -2.86 13.32 -13.52
N ASP A 391 -2.68 13.92 -12.35
CA ASP A 391 -1.95 15.18 -12.19
C ASP A 391 -0.43 14.94 -12.28
N GLU A 392 0.14 15.20 -13.46
CA GLU A 392 1.57 15.04 -13.72
C GLU A 392 2.41 16.05 -12.92
N ALA A 393 1.88 17.26 -12.66
CA ALA A 393 2.63 18.30 -11.95
C ALA A 393 2.95 17.91 -10.49
N GLU A 394 2.01 17.25 -9.81
CA GLU A 394 2.24 16.71 -8.46
C GLU A 394 3.35 15.67 -8.44
N VAL A 395 3.36 14.77 -9.40
CA VAL A 395 4.41 13.74 -9.51
C VAL A 395 5.77 14.36 -9.80
N VAL A 396 5.83 15.30 -10.75
CA VAL A 396 7.07 16.06 -11.08
C VAL A 396 7.61 16.79 -9.85
N ALA A 397 6.75 17.44 -9.06
CA ALA A 397 7.16 18.12 -7.84
C ALA A 397 7.81 17.17 -6.82
N VAL A 398 7.28 15.95 -6.68
CA VAL A 398 7.88 14.91 -5.82
C VAL A 398 9.24 14.45 -6.37
N TYR A 399 9.32 14.19 -7.67
CA TYR A 399 10.58 13.76 -8.31
C TYR A 399 11.68 14.82 -8.20
N ARG A 400 11.34 16.11 -8.39
CA ARG A 400 12.31 17.20 -8.19
C ARG A 400 12.92 17.17 -6.79
N LYS A 401 12.11 16.96 -5.76
CA LYS A 401 12.59 16.84 -4.38
C LYS A 401 13.48 15.61 -4.17
N LEU A 402 13.08 14.45 -4.70
CA LEU A 402 13.88 13.23 -4.59
C LEU A 402 15.24 13.38 -5.27
N LEU A 403 15.27 13.99 -6.45
CA LEU A 403 16.51 14.27 -7.20
C LEU A 403 17.38 15.30 -6.46
N ALA A 404 16.79 16.41 -6.01
CA ALA A 404 17.51 17.48 -5.32
C ALA A 404 18.23 16.96 -4.05
N VAL A 405 17.56 16.10 -3.26
CA VAL A 405 18.20 15.46 -2.10
C VAL A 405 19.42 14.63 -2.51
N ARG A 406 19.34 13.85 -3.60
CA ARG A 406 20.47 13.05 -4.09
C ARG A 406 21.61 13.91 -4.65
N ILE A 407 21.26 14.91 -5.46
CA ILE A 407 22.25 15.83 -6.05
C ILE A 407 23.01 16.54 -4.93
N PHE A 408 22.31 17.08 -3.94
CA PHE A 408 22.92 17.79 -2.82
C PHE A 408 23.85 16.87 -2.01
N LYS A 409 23.36 15.71 -1.61
CA LYS A 409 24.19 14.73 -0.84
C LYS A 409 25.38 14.22 -1.67
N ARG A 410 25.23 14.07 -2.97
CA ARG A 410 26.32 13.66 -3.85
C ARG A 410 27.38 14.77 -3.99
N ALA A 411 26.95 16.02 -4.14
CA ALA A 411 27.86 17.17 -4.16
C ALA A 411 28.67 17.28 -2.86
N GLU A 412 28.03 17.02 -1.72
CA GLU A 412 28.66 17.11 -0.40
C GLU A 412 29.60 15.91 -0.12
N THR A 413 29.24 14.69 -0.51
CA THR A 413 29.98 13.47 -0.12
C THR A 413 30.95 12.97 -1.18
N VAL A 414 30.65 13.11 -2.46
CA VAL A 414 31.45 12.64 -3.59
C VAL A 414 32.22 13.78 -4.24
N GLY A 415 31.64 14.96 -4.33
CA GLY A 415 32.28 16.15 -4.87
C GLY A 415 32.39 16.18 -6.41
N ASP A 416 31.70 15.29 -7.12
CA ASP A 416 31.66 15.25 -8.58
C ASP A 416 30.59 16.18 -9.20
N ILE A 417 29.75 16.79 -8.37
CA ILE A 417 28.77 17.82 -8.72
C ILE A 417 29.15 19.10 -7.97
N SER A 418 29.07 20.26 -8.64
CA SER A 418 29.36 21.52 -7.98
C SER A 418 28.30 21.86 -6.92
N MET A 419 28.72 22.47 -5.82
CA MET A 419 27.78 22.97 -4.79
C MET A 419 26.84 24.06 -5.31
N GLU A 420 27.21 24.76 -6.37
CA GLU A 420 26.36 25.74 -7.04
C GLU A 420 25.18 25.03 -7.75
N THR A 421 25.49 24.00 -8.54
CA THR A 421 24.47 23.14 -9.17
C THR A 421 23.52 22.52 -8.13
N ALA A 422 24.10 22.04 -7.02
CA ALA A 422 23.31 21.45 -5.94
C ALA A 422 22.35 22.45 -5.27
N ARG A 423 22.79 23.70 -5.04
CA ARG A 423 21.94 24.76 -4.49
C ARG A 423 20.83 25.15 -5.46
N HIS A 424 21.14 25.26 -6.75
CA HIS A 424 20.11 25.55 -7.77
C HIS A 424 19.04 24.45 -7.80
N ALA A 425 19.44 23.18 -7.70
CA ALA A 425 18.51 22.06 -7.59
C ALA A 425 17.60 22.14 -6.34
N LEU A 426 18.15 22.63 -5.20
CA LEU A 426 17.34 22.85 -3.99
C LEU A 426 16.33 23.98 -4.17
N GLU A 427 16.72 25.09 -4.80
CA GLU A 427 15.82 26.21 -5.09
C GLU A 427 14.64 25.79 -5.96
N GLU A 428 14.91 25.02 -7.05
CA GLU A 428 13.85 24.51 -7.91
C GLU A 428 12.93 23.49 -7.20
N ALA A 429 13.49 22.68 -6.30
CA ALA A 429 12.74 21.71 -5.51
C ALA A 429 12.03 22.33 -4.30
N GLN A 430 12.25 23.62 -4.03
CA GLN A 430 11.74 24.35 -2.85
C GLN A 430 12.14 23.66 -1.53
N LEU A 431 13.39 23.23 -1.44
CA LEU A 431 13.95 22.57 -0.25
C LEU A 431 15.06 23.43 0.35
N THR A 432 15.16 23.41 1.69
CA THR A 432 16.31 23.97 2.39
C THR A 432 17.35 22.87 2.66
N PRO A 433 18.65 23.23 2.86
CA PRO A 433 19.66 22.25 3.24
C PRO A 433 19.31 21.45 4.49
N GLU A 434 18.68 22.07 5.48
CA GLU A 434 18.24 21.41 6.71
C GLU A 434 17.12 20.39 6.45
N GLN A 435 16.22 20.70 5.52
CA GLN A 435 15.19 19.75 5.08
C GLN A 435 15.82 18.57 4.36
N VAL A 436 16.82 18.80 3.51
CA VAL A 436 17.56 17.73 2.82
C VAL A 436 18.21 16.79 3.82
N GLU A 437 18.90 17.32 4.83
CA GLU A 437 19.50 16.52 5.88
C GLU A 437 18.45 15.69 6.64
N ALA A 438 17.33 16.29 6.98
CA ALA A 438 16.23 15.61 7.66
C ALA A 438 15.60 14.50 6.80
N ILE A 439 15.40 14.75 5.50
CA ILE A 439 14.89 13.77 4.54
C ILE A 439 15.89 12.63 4.36
N TYR A 440 17.16 12.96 4.15
CA TYR A 440 18.22 11.96 3.99
C TYR A 440 18.36 11.09 5.25
N TYR A 441 18.42 11.71 6.43
CA TYR A 441 18.46 11.00 7.70
C TYR A 441 17.28 10.04 7.86
N MET A 442 16.06 10.53 7.68
CA MET A 442 14.86 9.70 7.83
C MET A 442 14.80 8.56 6.80
N THR A 443 15.28 8.80 5.59
CA THR A 443 15.26 7.80 4.51
C THR A 443 16.33 6.73 4.68
N ALA A 444 17.56 7.13 5.03
CA ALA A 444 18.72 6.24 5.00
C ALA A 444 19.14 5.73 6.39
N LEU A 445 19.03 6.55 7.43
CA LEU A 445 19.67 6.32 8.73
C LEU A 445 18.70 6.04 9.87
N ALA A 446 17.42 6.45 9.76
CA ALA A 446 16.44 6.37 10.83
C ALA A 446 16.31 4.96 11.44
N GLY A 447 16.30 4.90 12.76
CA GLY A 447 16.09 3.70 13.54
C GLY A 447 14.65 3.15 13.46
N ALA A 448 14.38 2.05 14.14
CA ALA A 448 13.06 1.45 14.16
C ALA A 448 12.05 2.32 14.91
N ASP A 449 12.46 2.93 15.98
CA ASP A 449 11.70 3.84 16.86
C ASP A 449 11.34 5.17 16.17
N GLU A 450 12.19 5.66 15.29
CA GLU A 450 11.90 6.85 14.49
C GLU A 450 10.99 6.58 13.30
N ARG A 451 11.08 5.36 12.72
CA ARG A 451 10.21 4.92 11.63
C ARG A 451 8.84 4.45 12.11
N MET A 452 8.72 4.05 13.36
CA MET A 452 7.48 3.64 14.00
C MET A 452 7.21 4.50 15.23
N VAL A 453 6.27 5.42 15.11
CA VAL A 453 5.85 6.31 16.19
C VAL A 453 4.38 6.03 16.50
N VAL A 454 4.16 5.29 17.58
CA VAL A 454 2.83 4.99 18.13
C VAL A 454 2.75 5.44 19.58
N PRO A 455 1.57 5.85 20.08
CA PRO A 455 1.43 6.26 21.47
C PRO A 455 1.82 5.13 22.42
N PRO A 456 2.59 5.41 23.48
CA PRO A 456 3.14 4.38 24.38
C PRO A 456 2.14 3.88 25.44
N PHE A 457 1.04 4.57 25.66
CA PHE A 457 0.16 4.33 26.81
C PHE A 457 -0.54 2.97 26.78
N LEU A 458 -0.79 2.38 25.62
CA LEU A 458 -1.34 1.03 25.55
C LEU A 458 -0.36 -0.01 26.13
N ARG A 459 0.92 0.15 25.86
CA ARG A 459 1.98 -0.69 26.41
C ARG A 459 2.15 -0.46 27.91
N GLU A 460 2.14 0.80 28.34
CA GLU A 460 2.23 1.15 29.76
C GLU A 460 1.05 0.58 30.55
N GLN A 461 -0.18 0.70 30.03
CA GLN A 461 -1.36 0.10 30.65
C GLN A 461 -1.28 -1.42 30.74
N ALA A 462 -0.77 -2.09 29.70
CA ALA A 462 -0.59 -3.54 29.71
C ALA A 462 0.45 -3.97 30.76
N ILE A 463 1.52 -3.19 30.94
CA ILE A 463 2.54 -3.42 31.97
C ILE A 463 1.97 -3.15 33.38
N GLU A 464 1.23 -2.04 33.53
CA GLU A 464 0.63 -1.66 34.84
C GLU A 464 -0.44 -2.65 35.29
N LEU A 465 -1.20 -3.20 34.38
CA LEU A 465 -2.23 -4.19 34.67
C LEU A 465 -1.64 -5.58 34.97
N GLY A 466 -0.32 -5.76 34.79
CA GLY A 466 0.36 -7.04 35.05
C GLY A 466 -0.22 -8.21 34.23
N VAL A 467 -0.78 -7.91 33.06
CA VAL A 467 -1.52 -8.87 32.27
C VAL A 467 -0.55 -9.83 31.59
N ASP A 468 -0.62 -11.09 31.98
CA ASP A 468 0.03 -12.17 31.25
C ASP A 468 -0.59 -12.24 29.85
N THR A 469 0.25 -12.45 28.84
CA THR A 469 -0.19 -12.52 27.44
C THR A 469 -1.23 -13.63 27.18
N GLN A 470 -1.34 -14.61 28.07
CA GLN A 470 -2.39 -15.64 28.02
C GLN A 470 -3.75 -15.13 28.55
N ASP A 471 -3.76 -14.25 29.55
CA ASP A 471 -5.00 -13.64 30.08
C ASP A 471 -5.63 -12.63 29.10
N PHE A 472 -4.85 -12.07 28.19
CA PHE A 472 -5.37 -11.22 27.10
C PHE A 472 -6.33 -11.96 26.15
N GLN A 473 -6.27 -13.26 26.08
CA GLN A 473 -7.19 -14.07 25.27
C GLN A 473 -8.60 -14.15 25.87
N GLU A 474 -8.72 -14.05 27.19
CA GLU A 474 -9.98 -14.19 27.90
C GLU A 474 -10.57 -12.89 28.39
N GLN A 475 -9.75 -11.88 28.62
CA GLN A 475 -10.24 -10.55 29.02
C GLN A 475 -10.55 -9.72 27.76
N ARG A 476 -11.78 -9.26 27.68
CA ARG A 476 -12.20 -8.20 26.77
C ARG A 476 -11.50 -6.91 27.21
N GLY A 477 -10.24 -6.79 26.81
CA GLY A 477 -9.37 -5.70 27.21
C GLY A 477 -9.90 -4.34 26.81
N VAL A 478 -9.39 -3.31 27.41
CA VAL A 478 -9.60 -1.91 27.06
C VAL A 478 -9.26 -1.75 25.57
N GLY A 479 -10.30 -1.64 24.73
CA GLY A 479 -10.18 -1.69 23.28
C GLY A 479 -10.44 -3.09 22.71
N THR A 480 -11.56 -3.70 23.10
CA THR A 480 -12.18 -4.90 22.49
C THR A 480 -11.29 -5.71 21.54
N LEU A 481 -10.29 -6.33 22.11
CA LEU A 481 -9.41 -7.24 21.41
C LEU A 481 -10.13 -8.55 21.13
N TYR A 482 -10.82 -8.62 20.01
CA TYR A 482 -11.08 -9.89 19.37
C TYR A 482 -9.80 -10.31 18.63
N TRP A 483 -9.01 -11.16 19.26
CA TRP A 483 -8.13 -12.01 18.49
C TRP A 483 -9.00 -12.74 17.47
N PRO A 484 -8.68 -12.73 16.17
CA PRO A 484 -9.20 -13.77 15.32
C PRO A 484 -8.76 -15.07 15.99
N THR A 485 -9.69 -15.75 16.67
CA THR A 485 -9.41 -17.07 17.22
C THR A 485 -8.81 -17.87 16.09
N ARG A 486 -7.56 -18.32 16.24
CA ARG A 486 -7.03 -19.37 15.40
C ARG A 486 -8.03 -20.49 15.56
N GLY A 487 -8.86 -20.72 14.54
CA GLY A 487 -9.78 -21.83 14.54
C GLY A 487 -8.94 -23.08 14.72
N LEU A 488 -9.04 -23.69 15.88
CA LEU A 488 -8.60 -25.05 16.11
C LEU A 488 -9.53 -25.98 15.34
#